data_90949e82f4018e97897d6b6ef078ad2c
#
_entry.id   90949e82f4018e97897d6b6ef078ad2c
#
_cell.length_a   1.000
_cell.length_b   1.000
_cell.length_c   1.000
_cell.angle_alpha   90.00
_cell.angle_beta   90.00
_cell.angle_gamma   90.00
#
_symmetry.space_group_name_H-M   'P 1'
#
loop_
_entity.id
_entity.type
_entity.pdbx_description
1 polymer ?
#
loop_
_entity_poly.entity_id
_entity_poly.type
_entity_poly.pdbx_seq_one_letter_code
_entity_poly.pdbx_strand_id
1 'polypeptide(L)'
;MLKTLAIIGVIAVVVVAGILIYAATKPDPFRVQRTIVINAPPDKVFPLINDLKAWTTWSPYEKKDPAMKRTFGAVTASKGATYAWEGNKEVGQGSMEILESGPRKILIKLDFLKPFEAHNMAEFLIDPKGDGTSVTWAIYGPSPYISKVMSTFMNFDKMIGGDFEKGLADLKAAAEK
;
A
#
# COMPACT_ATOMS: atom_id res chain seq x y z
N MET A 1 19.51 -46.43 0.57
CA MET A 1 19.69 -45.13 1.24
C MET A 1 20.34 -44.07 0.32
N LEU A 2 21.53 -44.26 -0.23
CA LEU A 2 22.21 -43.25 -1.07
C LEU A 2 21.40 -42.86 -2.33
N LYS A 3 20.85 -43.86 -3.05
CA LYS A 3 19.99 -43.62 -4.23
C LYS A 3 18.70 -42.84 -3.89
N THR A 4 18.08 -43.11 -2.74
CA THR A 4 16.88 -42.41 -2.27
C THR A 4 17.19 -40.95 -1.92
N LEU A 5 18.32 -40.69 -1.25
CA LEU A 5 18.78 -39.31 -0.97
C LEU A 5 19.11 -38.55 -2.26
N ALA A 6 19.73 -39.20 -3.24
CA ALA A 6 20.00 -38.58 -4.55
C ALA A 6 18.70 -38.20 -5.28
N ILE A 7 17.67 -39.07 -5.28
CA ILE A 7 16.37 -38.78 -5.89
C ILE A 7 15.68 -37.61 -5.19
N ILE A 8 15.67 -37.58 -3.85
CA ILE A 8 15.10 -36.46 -3.07
C ILE A 8 15.84 -35.15 -3.42
N GLY A 9 17.16 -35.17 -3.51
CA GLY A 9 17.96 -34.01 -3.90
C GLY A 9 17.60 -33.50 -5.30
N VAL A 10 17.44 -34.36 -6.29
CA VAL A 10 17.04 -33.98 -7.65
C VAL A 10 15.64 -33.37 -7.63
N ILE A 11 14.66 -33.97 -6.92
CA ILE A 11 13.31 -33.44 -6.81
C ILE A 11 13.33 -32.02 -6.18
N ALA A 12 14.10 -31.84 -5.11
CA ALA A 12 14.22 -30.53 -4.46
C ALA A 12 14.78 -29.46 -5.42
N VAL A 13 15.80 -29.77 -6.19
CA VAL A 13 16.36 -28.85 -7.20
C VAL A 13 15.35 -28.51 -8.27
N VAL A 14 14.59 -29.48 -8.79
CA VAL A 14 13.54 -29.24 -9.80
C VAL A 14 12.43 -28.35 -9.24
N VAL A 15 12.00 -28.58 -8.00
CA VAL A 15 10.97 -27.74 -7.34
C VAL A 15 11.47 -26.31 -7.16
N VAL A 16 12.69 -26.12 -6.66
CA VAL A 16 13.27 -24.78 -6.50
C VAL A 16 13.40 -24.09 -7.86
N ALA A 17 13.91 -24.76 -8.87
CA ALA A 17 14.01 -24.21 -10.23
C ALA A 17 12.63 -23.80 -10.77
N GLY A 18 11.60 -24.62 -10.57
CA GLY A 18 10.21 -24.32 -10.95
C GLY A 18 9.68 -23.05 -10.26
N ILE A 19 9.93 -22.90 -8.97
CA ILE A 19 9.55 -21.70 -8.19
C ILE A 19 10.25 -20.44 -8.75
N LEU A 20 11.56 -20.54 -9.00
CA LEU A 20 12.34 -19.43 -9.53
C LEU A 20 11.87 -19.02 -10.93
N ILE A 21 11.61 -19.97 -11.82
CA ILE A 21 11.08 -19.71 -13.16
C ILE A 21 9.70 -19.07 -13.06
N TYR A 22 8.80 -19.59 -12.21
CA TYR A 22 7.48 -19.00 -12.00
C TYR A 22 7.56 -17.57 -11.45
N ALA A 23 8.44 -17.32 -10.49
CA ALA A 23 8.66 -15.97 -9.98
C ALA A 23 9.11 -14.98 -11.07
N ALA A 24 9.94 -15.43 -12.01
CA ALA A 24 10.40 -14.62 -13.14
C ALA A 24 9.26 -14.19 -14.08
N THR A 25 8.16 -14.94 -14.16
CA THR A 25 7.01 -14.59 -15.01
C THR A 25 6.07 -13.55 -14.37
N LYS A 26 6.26 -13.23 -13.09
CA LYS A 26 5.41 -12.24 -12.41
C LYS A 26 5.67 -10.82 -12.91
N PRO A 27 4.61 -9.97 -12.95
CA PRO A 27 4.71 -8.62 -13.51
C PRO A 27 5.67 -7.73 -12.73
N ASP A 28 6.22 -6.76 -13.45
CA ASP A 28 6.99 -5.65 -12.94
C ASP A 28 6.59 -4.40 -13.74
N PRO A 29 6.08 -3.34 -13.12
CA PRO A 29 5.86 -3.15 -11.68
C PRO A 29 4.68 -3.94 -11.12
N PHE A 30 4.65 -4.18 -9.78
CA PHE A 30 3.44 -4.63 -9.11
C PHE A 30 2.44 -3.47 -8.94
N ARG A 31 1.14 -3.80 -8.88
CA ARG A 31 0.08 -2.84 -8.53
C ARG A 31 -1.01 -3.55 -7.73
N VAL A 32 -1.40 -2.94 -6.61
CA VAL A 32 -2.57 -3.33 -5.81
C VAL A 32 -3.48 -2.12 -5.71
N GLN A 33 -4.78 -2.29 -5.95
CA GLN A 33 -5.73 -1.20 -5.82
C GLN A 33 -7.09 -1.68 -5.34
N ARG A 34 -7.82 -0.77 -4.68
CA ARG A 34 -9.24 -0.94 -4.29
C ARG A 34 -10.01 0.33 -4.56
N THR A 35 -11.30 0.17 -4.82
CA THR A 35 -12.20 1.29 -5.13
C THR A 35 -13.45 1.19 -4.28
N ILE A 36 -13.94 2.34 -3.80
CA ILE A 36 -15.21 2.46 -3.08
C ILE A 36 -16.01 3.65 -3.61
N VAL A 37 -17.33 3.59 -3.47
CA VAL A 37 -18.21 4.75 -3.68
C VAL A 37 -18.62 5.31 -2.33
N ILE A 38 -18.37 6.61 -2.15
CA ILE A 38 -18.67 7.40 -0.95
C ILE A 38 -19.85 8.30 -1.27
N ASN A 39 -20.88 8.33 -0.42
CA ASN A 39 -22.07 9.20 -0.59
C ASN A 39 -21.81 10.61 -0.05
N ALA A 40 -20.70 11.19 -0.47
CA ALA A 40 -20.33 12.55 -0.14
C ALA A 40 -19.64 13.21 -1.36
N PRO A 41 -19.78 14.52 -1.56
CA PRO A 41 -19.17 15.21 -2.69
C PRO A 41 -17.64 15.23 -2.54
N PRO A 42 -16.88 15.37 -3.65
CA PRO A 42 -15.41 15.38 -3.63
C PRO A 42 -14.79 16.37 -2.64
N ASP A 43 -15.42 17.51 -2.42
CA ASP A 43 -14.93 18.55 -1.50
C ASP A 43 -14.91 18.11 -0.03
N LYS A 44 -15.72 17.11 0.35
CA LYS A 44 -15.66 16.49 1.69
C LYS A 44 -14.61 15.38 1.76
N VAL A 45 -14.38 14.67 0.65
CA VAL A 45 -13.47 13.53 0.59
C VAL A 45 -12.01 13.99 0.42
N PHE A 46 -11.78 14.95 -0.48
CA PHE A 46 -10.43 15.40 -0.83
C PHE A 46 -9.60 15.86 0.39
N PRO A 47 -10.09 16.69 1.31
CA PRO A 47 -9.30 17.12 2.47
C PRO A 47 -8.86 15.97 3.38
N LEU A 48 -9.68 14.91 3.51
CA LEU A 48 -9.37 13.75 4.33
C LEU A 48 -8.17 12.95 3.78
N ILE A 49 -7.93 13.01 2.47
CA ILE A 49 -6.80 12.34 1.81
C ILE A 49 -5.62 13.29 1.68
N ASN A 50 -5.87 14.55 1.35
CA ASN A 50 -4.87 15.56 1.03
C ASN A 50 -4.11 16.10 2.26
N ASP A 51 -4.70 16.04 3.44
CA ASP A 51 -4.03 16.37 4.71
C ASP A 51 -3.56 15.09 5.41
N LEU A 52 -2.25 14.89 5.49
CA LEU A 52 -1.63 13.71 6.10
C LEU A 52 -1.98 13.60 7.61
N LYS A 53 -2.34 14.70 8.29
CA LYS A 53 -2.85 14.65 9.66
C LYS A 53 -4.23 14.02 9.74
N ALA A 54 -5.08 14.23 8.73
CA ALA A 54 -6.42 13.64 8.69
C ALA A 54 -6.39 12.10 8.58
N TRP A 55 -5.28 11.51 8.14
CA TRP A 55 -5.11 10.05 8.03
C TRP A 55 -5.27 9.33 9.37
N THR A 56 -5.01 10.00 10.48
CA THR A 56 -5.25 9.46 11.84
C THR A 56 -6.69 9.05 12.08
N THR A 57 -7.63 9.58 11.30
CA THR A 57 -9.08 9.30 11.44
C THR A 57 -9.55 8.08 10.66
N TRP A 58 -8.84 7.68 9.59
CA TRP A 58 -9.32 6.65 8.67
C TRP A 58 -8.26 5.64 8.22
N SER A 59 -6.97 5.97 8.28
CA SER A 59 -5.93 5.04 7.81
C SER A 59 -5.91 3.76 8.64
N PRO A 60 -5.92 2.57 8.01
CA PRO A 60 -5.90 1.29 8.72
C PRO A 60 -4.60 1.09 9.48
N TYR A 61 -3.52 1.72 9.05
CA TYR A 61 -2.20 1.62 9.68
C TYR A 61 -2.14 2.35 11.02
N GLU A 62 -2.93 3.40 11.19
CA GLU A 62 -3.09 4.11 12.46
C GLU A 62 -3.75 3.23 13.54
N LYS A 63 -4.66 2.33 13.11
CA LYS A 63 -5.31 1.37 14.01
C LYS A 63 -4.43 0.17 14.36
N LYS A 64 -3.50 -0.21 13.48
CA LYS A 64 -2.54 -1.31 13.71
C LYS A 64 -1.51 -0.96 14.77
N ASP A 65 -1.14 0.31 14.88
CA ASP A 65 -0.25 0.80 15.92
C ASP A 65 -0.64 2.22 16.38
N PRO A 66 -1.59 2.34 17.30
CA PRO A 66 -1.98 3.64 17.83
C PRO A 66 -0.84 4.40 18.53
N ALA A 67 0.17 3.66 19.02
CA ALA A 67 1.33 4.20 19.73
C ALA A 67 2.52 4.55 18.81
N MET A 68 2.40 4.32 17.48
CA MET A 68 3.51 4.62 16.58
C MET A 68 3.92 6.09 16.64
N LYS A 69 5.21 6.33 16.57
CA LYS A 69 5.77 7.68 16.51
C LYS A 69 5.49 8.29 15.14
N ARG A 70 4.90 9.48 15.13
CA ARG A 70 4.55 10.26 13.94
C ARG A 70 5.38 11.53 13.89
N THR A 71 5.95 11.81 12.74
CA THR A 71 6.70 13.05 12.49
C THR A 71 6.15 13.70 11.24
N PHE A 72 5.50 14.84 11.40
CA PHE A 72 4.98 15.64 10.29
C PHE A 72 5.99 16.71 9.90
N GLY A 73 6.08 17.01 8.61
CA GLY A 73 6.84 18.14 8.11
C GLY A 73 6.21 19.49 8.46
N ALA A 74 6.85 20.55 8.00
CA ALA A 74 6.33 21.92 8.17
C ALA A 74 4.99 22.12 7.43
N VAL A 75 4.79 21.39 6.32
CA VAL A 75 3.56 21.34 5.54
C VAL A 75 2.96 19.95 5.73
N THR A 76 1.68 19.86 6.04
CA THR A 76 0.95 18.59 6.28
C THR A 76 -0.10 18.27 5.24
N ALA A 77 -0.46 19.26 4.41
CA ALA A 77 -1.44 19.11 3.34
C ALA A 77 -0.90 19.63 2.02
N SER A 78 -1.39 19.09 0.91
CA SER A 78 -1.02 19.45 -0.45
C SER A 78 0.41 19.03 -0.85
N LYS A 79 0.81 19.41 -2.05
CA LYS A 79 2.15 19.09 -2.58
C LYS A 79 3.26 19.57 -1.64
N GLY A 80 4.23 18.70 -1.37
CA GLY A 80 5.34 18.93 -0.45
C GLY A 80 5.02 18.58 1.01
N ALA A 81 3.78 18.16 1.31
CA ALA A 81 3.46 17.63 2.63
C ALA A 81 4.23 16.33 2.88
N THR A 82 4.84 16.23 4.07
CA THR A 82 5.62 15.05 4.46
C THR A 82 5.15 14.48 5.79
N TYR A 83 5.25 13.16 5.90
CA TYR A 83 4.92 12.39 7.09
C TYR A 83 5.87 11.21 7.21
N ALA A 84 6.45 11.00 8.38
CA ALA A 84 7.26 9.83 8.69
C ALA A 84 6.70 9.11 9.91
N TRP A 85 6.82 7.78 9.92
CA TRP A 85 6.36 6.94 11.01
C TRP A 85 7.42 5.93 11.44
N GLU A 86 7.36 5.57 12.72
CA GLU A 86 8.14 4.50 13.31
C GLU A 86 7.25 3.75 14.30
N GLY A 87 6.95 2.51 14.01
CA GLY A 87 6.00 1.72 14.78
C GLY A 87 6.40 0.27 14.94
N ASN A 88 5.41 -0.56 15.31
CA ASN A 88 5.58 -1.98 15.59
C ASN A 88 5.89 -2.80 14.31
N LYS A 89 5.94 -4.13 14.45
CA LYS A 89 6.26 -5.04 13.32
C LYS A 89 5.21 -5.04 12.20
N GLU A 90 3.98 -4.58 12.48
CA GLU A 90 2.89 -4.57 11.49
C GLU A 90 2.93 -3.33 10.59
N VAL A 91 3.38 -2.19 11.12
CA VAL A 91 3.45 -0.93 10.37
C VAL A 91 4.88 -0.57 9.95
N GLY A 92 5.89 -1.09 10.65
CA GLY A 92 7.30 -0.86 10.34
C GLY A 92 7.74 0.59 10.51
N GLN A 93 8.63 1.03 9.62
CA GLN A 93 9.16 2.39 9.58
C GLN A 93 9.21 2.89 8.14
N GLY A 94 8.86 4.16 7.93
CA GLY A 94 8.91 4.74 6.60
C GLY A 94 8.56 6.22 6.59
N SER A 95 8.43 6.74 5.38
CA SER A 95 8.02 8.11 5.13
C SER A 95 7.19 8.23 3.85
N MET A 96 6.43 9.30 3.77
CA MET A 96 5.69 9.66 2.57
C MET A 96 5.77 11.15 2.29
N GLU A 97 5.65 11.51 1.01
CA GLU A 97 5.63 12.88 0.51
C GLU A 97 4.56 13.01 -0.58
N ILE A 98 3.70 14.01 -0.49
CA ILE A 98 2.74 14.33 -1.55
C ILE A 98 3.48 15.03 -2.69
N LEU A 99 3.59 14.35 -3.84
CA LEU A 99 4.24 14.88 -5.04
C LEU A 99 3.27 15.65 -5.93
N GLU A 100 2.00 15.21 -5.98
CA GLU A 100 0.92 15.84 -6.73
C GLU A 100 -0.33 15.92 -5.87
N SER A 101 -0.97 17.08 -5.87
CA SER A 101 -2.22 17.34 -5.16
C SER A 101 -3.15 18.10 -6.07
N GLY A 102 -4.09 17.40 -6.65
CA GLY A 102 -5.14 17.95 -7.51
C GLY A 102 -6.50 17.40 -7.09
N PRO A 103 -7.59 18.06 -7.47
CA PRO A 103 -8.94 17.72 -7.00
C PRO A 103 -9.39 16.31 -7.42
N ARG A 104 -8.75 15.73 -8.44
CA ARG A 104 -9.06 14.38 -8.93
C ARG A 104 -7.96 13.36 -8.70
N LYS A 105 -6.77 13.82 -8.29
CA LYS A 105 -5.62 12.93 -8.11
C LYS A 105 -4.68 13.45 -7.04
N ILE A 106 -4.29 12.56 -6.15
CA ILE A 106 -3.21 12.78 -5.19
C ILE A 106 -2.18 11.68 -5.41
N LEU A 107 -0.92 12.07 -5.65
CA LEU A 107 0.21 11.15 -5.85
C LEU A 107 1.19 11.32 -4.71
N ILE A 108 1.55 10.21 -4.09
CA ILE A 108 2.37 10.18 -2.88
C ILE A 108 3.57 9.25 -3.14
N LYS A 109 4.76 9.75 -2.90
CA LYS A 109 5.95 8.92 -2.76
C LYS A 109 5.89 8.21 -1.41
N LEU A 110 6.15 6.91 -1.39
CA LEU A 110 6.04 6.07 -0.22
C LEU A 110 7.31 5.24 -0.05
N ASP A 111 8.14 5.61 0.90
CA ASP A 111 9.41 4.96 1.19
C ASP A 111 9.29 4.13 2.48
N PHE A 112 9.46 2.83 2.39
CA PHE A 112 9.60 1.94 3.53
C PHE A 112 11.09 1.76 3.87
N LEU A 113 11.42 1.83 5.16
CA LEU A 113 12.77 1.61 5.68
C LEU A 113 12.88 0.28 6.44
N LYS A 114 11.79 -0.13 7.11
CA LYS A 114 11.70 -1.39 7.86
C LYS A 114 10.33 -2.05 7.64
N PRO A 115 10.25 -3.39 7.65
CA PRO A 115 11.34 -4.37 7.85
C PRO A 115 12.24 -4.54 6.63
N PHE A 116 11.83 -4.10 5.44
CA PHE A 116 12.58 -4.15 4.18
C PHE A 116 12.47 -2.81 3.48
N GLU A 117 13.58 -2.35 2.92
CA GLU A 117 13.62 -1.13 2.13
C GLU A 117 12.83 -1.33 0.82
N ALA A 118 11.91 -0.39 0.54
CA ALA A 118 11.11 -0.37 -0.67
C ALA A 118 10.66 1.04 -1.01
N HIS A 119 10.70 1.38 -2.31
CA HIS A 119 10.31 2.68 -2.85
C HIS A 119 9.10 2.50 -3.74
N ASN A 120 7.96 3.00 -3.29
CA ASN A 120 6.69 2.83 -3.97
C ASN A 120 6.01 4.17 -4.21
N MET A 121 4.96 4.12 -5.01
CA MET A 121 4.02 5.22 -5.19
C MET A 121 2.65 4.79 -4.66
N ALA A 122 2.01 5.66 -3.88
CA ALA A 122 0.60 5.55 -3.57
C ALA A 122 -0.18 6.60 -4.36
N GLU A 123 -1.32 6.22 -4.89
CA GLU A 123 -2.16 7.07 -5.74
C GLU A 123 -3.60 7.00 -5.28
N PHE A 124 -4.22 8.17 -5.14
CA PHE A 124 -5.66 8.29 -4.98
C PHE A 124 -6.25 8.95 -6.22
N LEU A 125 -7.26 8.29 -6.81
CA LEU A 125 -8.12 8.88 -7.82
C LEU A 125 -9.47 9.20 -7.18
N ILE A 126 -9.97 10.43 -7.41
CA ILE A 126 -11.15 10.99 -6.77
C ILE A 126 -12.08 11.47 -7.88
N ASP A 127 -13.02 10.63 -8.29
CA ASP A 127 -13.90 10.92 -9.41
C ASP A 127 -15.34 11.17 -8.93
N PRO A 128 -15.99 12.27 -9.35
CA PRO A 128 -17.41 12.46 -9.12
C PRO A 128 -18.23 11.29 -9.68
N LYS A 129 -19.22 10.79 -8.92
CA LYS A 129 -20.10 9.72 -9.33
C LYS A 129 -21.52 9.95 -8.84
N GLY A 130 -22.37 10.53 -9.69
CA GLY A 130 -23.69 11.02 -9.27
C GLY A 130 -23.55 12.08 -8.19
N ASP A 131 -24.26 11.93 -7.09
CA ASP A 131 -24.18 12.83 -5.92
C ASP A 131 -23.03 12.49 -4.97
N GLY A 132 -22.23 11.48 -5.30
CA GLY A 132 -21.14 10.99 -4.48
C GLY A 132 -19.79 11.05 -5.19
N THR A 133 -18.84 10.29 -4.65
CA THR A 133 -17.44 10.23 -5.09
C THR A 133 -16.97 8.79 -5.19
N SER A 134 -16.40 8.41 -6.32
CA SER A 134 -15.64 7.17 -6.46
C SER A 134 -14.20 7.43 -6.07
N VAL A 135 -13.69 6.70 -5.08
CA VAL A 135 -12.31 6.80 -4.61
C VAL A 135 -11.60 5.49 -4.91
N THR A 136 -10.50 5.58 -5.68
CA THR A 136 -9.58 4.46 -5.90
C THR A 136 -8.28 4.74 -5.15
N TRP A 137 -7.87 3.82 -4.29
CA TRP A 137 -6.58 3.82 -3.63
C TRP A 137 -5.70 2.74 -4.24
N ALA A 138 -4.56 3.12 -4.77
CA ALA A 138 -3.58 2.23 -5.38
C ALA A 138 -2.20 2.39 -4.73
N ILE A 139 -1.43 1.29 -4.70
CA ILE A 139 0.00 1.29 -4.47
C ILE A 139 0.67 0.54 -5.62
N TYR A 140 1.77 1.05 -6.10
CA TYR A 140 2.57 0.40 -7.14
C TYR A 140 4.05 0.77 -7.00
N GLY A 141 4.90 -0.06 -7.56
CA GLY A 141 6.35 0.17 -7.53
C GLY A 141 7.11 -0.96 -8.18
N PRO A 142 8.43 -0.89 -8.18
CA PRO A 142 9.27 -1.96 -8.70
C PRO A 142 9.05 -3.25 -7.89
N SER A 143 9.11 -4.37 -8.57
CA SER A 143 9.02 -5.69 -7.95
C SER A 143 10.36 -6.43 -8.13
N PRO A 144 11.36 -6.18 -7.25
CA PRO A 144 12.62 -6.90 -7.28
C PRO A 144 12.40 -8.41 -7.29
N TYR A 145 13.32 -9.16 -7.90
CA TYR A 145 13.15 -10.60 -8.07
C TYR A 145 12.85 -11.33 -6.76
N ILE A 146 13.50 -10.93 -5.67
CA ILE A 146 13.22 -11.51 -4.34
C ILE A 146 11.75 -11.30 -3.90
N SER A 147 11.17 -10.14 -4.19
CA SER A 147 9.76 -9.85 -3.91
C SER A 147 8.84 -10.71 -4.77
N LYS A 148 9.21 -10.98 -6.04
CA LYS A 148 8.50 -11.91 -6.93
C LYS A 148 8.52 -13.34 -6.37
N VAL A 149 9.66 -13.80 -5.85
CA VAL A 149 9.78 -15.09 -5.17
C VAL A 149 8.90 -15.15 -3.92
N MET A 150 8.97 -14.14 -3.05
CA MET A 150 8.12 -14.06 -1.84
C MET A 150 6.63 -14.06 -2.18
N SER A 151 6.23 -13.35 -3.22
CA SER A 151 4.83 -13.30 -3.68
C SER A 151 4.30 -14.62 -4.25
N THR A 152 5.17 -15.63 -4.43
CA THR A 152 4.76 -16.99 -4.77
C THR A 152 4.13 -17.71 -3.57
N PHE A 153 4.57 -17.34 -2.36
CA PHE A 153 4.10 -17.94 -1.11
C PHE A 153 3.11 -17.04 -0.36
N MET A 154 3.15 -15.73 -0.62
CA MET A 154 2.33 -14.71 0.06
C MET A 154 1.45 -13.97 -0.95
N ASN A 155 0.17 -13.89 -0.69
CA ASN A 155 -0.75 -13.13 -1.53
C ASN A 155 -0.76 -11.65 -1.11
N PHE A 156 0.16 -10.86 -1.68
CA PHE A 156 0.26 -9.42 -1.39
C PHE A 156 -0.99 -8.65 -1.79
N ASP A 157 -1.67 -9.03 -2.87
CA ASP A 157 -2.94 -8.38 -3.26
C ASP A 157 -4.01 -8.55 -2.18
N LYS A 158 -4.14 -9.74 -1.61
CA LYS A 158 -5.11 -10.00 -0.53
C LYS A 158 -4.71 -9.26 0.75
N MET A 159 -3.42 -9.22 1.08
CA MET A 159 -2.93 -8.61 2.32
C MET A 159 -3.06 -7.07 2.26
N ILE A 160 -2.46 -6.44 1.26
CA ILE A 160 -2.49 -4.99 1.07
C ILE A 160 -3.90 -4.53 0.70
N GLY A 161 -4.57 -5.26 -0.21
CA GLY A 161 -5.93 -4.95 -0.63
C GLY A 161 -6.93 -5.04 0.51
N GLY A 162 -6.78 -5.99 1.42
CA GLY A 162 -7.62 -6.09 2.62
C GLY A 162 -7.45 -4.90 3.57
N ASP A 163 -6.24 -4.36 3.69
CA ASP A 163 -6.01 -3.11 4.44
C ASP A 163 -6.64 -1.91 3.73
N PHE A 164 -6.51 -1.83 2.40
CA PHE A 164 -7.13 -0.75 1.63
C PHE A 164 -8.66 -0.77 1.72
N GLU A 165 -9.28 -1.95 1.68
CA GLU A 165 -10.73 -2.11 1.87
C GLU A 165 -11.19 -1.56 3.21
N LYS A 166 -10.48 -1.87 4.29
CA LYS A 166 -10.76 -1.33 5.64
C LYS A 166 -10.58 0.18 5.69
N GLY A 167 -9.44 0.69 5.17
CA GLY A 167 -9.15 2.12 5.15
C GLY A 167 -10.15 2.92 4.33
N LEU A 168 -10.54 2.42 3.16
CA LEU A 168 -11.57 3.04 2.33
C LEU A 168 -12.95 3.03 2.98
N ALA A 169 -13.31 1.98 3.72
CA ALA A 169 -14.54 1.93 4.51
C ALA A 169 -14.54 2.97 5.63
N ASP A 170 -13.41 3.12 6.33
CA ASP A 170 -13.24 4.13 7.37
C ASP A 170 -13.26 5.57 6.80
N LEU A 171 -12.61 5.78 5.64
CA LEU A 171 -12.66 7.04 4.89
C LEU A 171 -14.10 7.40 4.51
N LYS A 172 -14.87 6.42 4.00
CA LYS A 172 -16.29 6.57 3.71
C LYS A 172 -17.06 7.01 4.95
N ALA A 173 -16.89 6.31 6.06
CA ALA A 173 -17.55 6.65 7.32
C ALA A 173 -17.16 8.05 7.85
N ALA A 174 -15.93 8.50 7.60
CA ALA A 174 -15.48 9.84 7.98
C ALA A 174 -16.07 10.94 7.09
N ALA A 175 -16.20 10.69 5.78
CA ALA A 175 -16.69 11.67 4.81
C ALA A 175 -18.23 11.83 4.81
N GLU A 176 -18.96 10.79 5.23
CA GLU A 176 -20.44 10.76 5.26
C GLU A 176 -21.03 11.29 6.58
N LYS A 177 -20.20 11.75 7.51
CA LYS A 177 -20.63 12.49 8.71
C LYS A 177 -20.99 13.94 8.35
#